data_647c2559445e44e6534b6ac717168db8
#
_entry.id   647c2559445e44e6534b6ac717168db8
#
_cell.length_a   1.000
_cell.length_b   1.000
_cell.length_c   1.000
_cell.angle_alpha   90.00
_cell.angle_beta   90.00
_cell.angle_gamma   90.00
#
_symmetry.space_group_name_H-M   'P 1'
#
loop_
_entity.id
_entity.type
_entity.pdbx_description
1 polymer ?
#
loop_
_entity_poly.entity_id
_entity_poly.type
_entity_poly.pdbx_seq_one_letter_code
_entity_poly.pdbx_strand_id
1 'polypeptide(L)'
;QPASRLNQILDILQSEVIITSEKYLKDLEKLGFEGKVLMLSELNAVQEDPIILETIRNQAIDVDPLYGIFTSGSTGTPKGVVVGHRSVLDFIDCFTELFNITEKDVIGNQAPWDFDVSVKDIYSGLKTGATVQIIPKQLFSFPTKLIDFLIEREVTTLVWAVSALCIISTLNGFEYK
;
A
#
# COMPACT_ATOMS: atom_id res chain seq x y z
N GLN A 1 -9.68 -5.43 10.75
CA GLN A 1 -10.79 -4.47 10.92
C GLN A 1 -12.00 -5.20 11.52
N PRO A 2 -12.92 -4.50 12.25
CA PRO A 2 -14.16 -5.11 12.75
C PRO A 2 -15.06 -5.61 11.61
N ALA A 3 -15.74 -6.74 11.80
CA ALA A 3 -16.60 -7.34 10.79
C ALA A 3 -17.72 -6.39 10.34
N SER A 4 -18.31 -5.64 11.28
CA SER A 4 -19.35 -4.64 10.97
C SER A 4 -18.88 -3.57 9.99
N ARG A 5 -17.62 -3.10 10.12
CA ARG A 5 -17.04 -2.14 9.20
C ARG A 5 -16.78 -2.76 7.83
N LEU A 6 -16.31 -4.01 7.77
CA LEU A 6 -16.06 -4.71 6.51
C LEU A 6 -17.38 -4.92 5.75
N ASN A 7 -18.47 -5.31 6.43
CA ASN A 7 -19.78 -5.42 5.81
C ASN A 7 -20.25 -4.09 5.21
N GLN A 8 -20.13 -2.99 5.95
CA GLN A 8 -20.47 -1.66 5.42
C GLN A 8 -19.65 -1.29 4.17
N ILE A 9 -18.36 -1.65 4.15
CA ILE A 9 -17.49 -1.42 2.98
C ILE A 9 -17.95 -2.27 1.80
N LEU A 10 -18.24 -3.55 2.01
CA LEU A 10 -18.72 -4.45 0.97
C LEU A 10 -20.08 -4.00 0.42
N ASP A 11 -20.99 -3.54 1.29
CA ASP A 11 -22.28 -2.99 0.91
C ASP A 11 -22.15 -1.74 0.02
N ILE A 12 -21.14 -0.90 0.26
CA ILE A 12 -20.88 0.29 -0.55
C ILE A 12 -20.20 -0.07 -1.87
N LEU A 13 -19.20 -0.97 -1.82
CA LEU A 13 -18.44 -1.38 -3.00
C LEU A 13 -19.26 -2.20 -3.99
N GLN A 14 -20.25 -2.96 -3.50
CA GLN A 14 -20.98 -3.95 -4.30
C GLN A 14 -20.01 -4.88 -5.06
N SER A 15 -18.92 -5.28 -4.38
CA SER A 15 -17.85 -6.06 -5.00
C SER A 15 -18.34 -7.47 -5.31
N GLU A 16 -18.10 -7.92 -6.53
CA GLU A 16 -18.39 -9.29 -6.97
C GLU A 16 -17.23 -10.26 -6.70
N VAL A 17 -16.03 -9.73 -6.42
CA VAL A 17 -14.82 -10.52 -6.25
C VAL A 17 -14.04 -10.07 -5.02
N ILE A 18 -13.56 -11.02 -4.23
CA ILE A 18 -12.58 -10.79 -3.16
C ILE A 18 -11.36 -11.67 -3.40
N ILE A 19 -10.18 -11.07 -3.30
CA ILE A 19 -8.90 -11.80 -3.28
C ILE A 19 -8.45 -11.91 -1.82
N THR A 20 -8.17 -13.13 -1.37
CA THR A 20 -7.77 -13.38 0.02
C THR A 20 -6.75 -14.51 0.13
N SER A 21 -6.29 -14.80 1.34
CA SER A 21 -5.47 -15.97 1.64
C SER A 21 -6.20 -16.91 2.62
N GLU A 22 -5.74 -18.16 2.69
CA GLU A 22 -6.32 -19.21 3.52
C GLU A 22 -6.50 -18.78 4.98
N LYS A 23 -5.57 -17.97 5.45
CA LYS A 23 -5.56 -17.41 6.82
C LYS A 23 -6.86 -16.66 7.16
N TYR A 24 -7.48 -16.01 6.19
CA TYR A 24 -8.64 -15.14 6.39
C TYR A 24 -9.97 -15.72 5.93
N LEU A 25 -10.00 -16.97 5.43
CA LEU A 25 -11.24 -17.61 4.95
C LEU A 25 -12.33 -17.65 6.03
N LYS A 26 -11.98 -18.05 7.25
CA LYS A 26 -12.94 -18.11 8.37
C LYS A 26 -13.53 -16.75 8.73
N ASP A 27 -12.79 -15.69 8.53
CA ASP A 27 -13.28 -14.34 8.79
C ASP A 27 -14.18 -13.87 7.65
N LEU A 28 -13.87 -14.25 6.42
CA LEU A 28 -14.70 -13.97 5.25
C LEU A 28 -16.04 -14.70 5.30
N GLU A 29 -16.07 -15.97 5.74
CA GLU A 29 -17.30 -16.74 5.96
C GLU A 29 -18.26 -16.03 6.93
N LYS A 30 -17.72 -15.43 8.00
CA LYS A 30 -18.52 -14.65 8.96
C LYS A 30 -19.14 -13.38 8.38
N LEU A 31 -18.59 -12.87 7.28
CA LEU A 31 -19.11 -11.66 6.60
C LEU A 31 -20.31 -11.99 5.70
N GLY A 32 -20.56 -13.26 5.39
CA GLY A 32 -21.63 -13.67 4.50
C GLY A 32 -21.46 -13.18 3.06
N PHE A 33 -20.22 -13.05 2.59
CA PHE A 33 -19.94 -12.62 1.23
C PHE A 33 -20.39 -13.68 0.21
N GLU A 34 -21.25 -13.29 -0.72
CA GLU A 34 -21.84 -14.21 -1.73
C GLU A 34 -21.13 -14.15 -3.09
N GLY A 35 -20.13 -13.27 -3.25
CA GLY A 35 -19.37 -13.11 -4.49
C GLY A 35 -18.30 -14.19 -4.69
N LYS A 36 -17.51 -14.03 -5.73
CA LYS A 36 -16.40 -14.92 -6.07
C LYS A 36 -15.21 -14.67 -5.16
N VAL A 37 -14.71 -15.71 -4.51
CA VAL A 37 -13.48 -15.67 -3.70
C VAL A 37 -12.32 -16.25 -4.51
N LEU A 38 -11.25 -15.50 -4.68
CA LEU A 38 -10.01 -15.92 -5.32
C LEU A 38 -8.91 -16.06 -4.27
N MET A 39 -8.25 -17.20 -4.28
CA MET A 39 -7.14 -17.43 -3.36
C MET A 39 -5.83 -16.89 -3.95
N LEU A 40 -5.10 -16.11 -3.14
CA LEU A 40 -3.82 -15.53 -3.56
C LEU A 40 -2.82 -16.60 -4.02
N SER A 41 -2.82 -17.78 -3.38
CA SER A 41 -1.99 -18.93 -3.76
C SER A 41 -2.31 -19.47 -5.16
N GLU A 42 -3.59 -19.44 -5.55
CA GLU A 42 -4.04 -19.91 -6.86
C GLU A 42 -3.68 -18.92 -7.98
N LEU A 43 -3.70 -17.62 -7.68
CA LEU A 43 -3.38 -16.58 -8.67
C LEU A 43 -1.94 -16.71 -9.21
N ASN A 44 -1.01 -17.19 -8.41
CA ASN A 44 0.38 -17.41 -8.84
C ASN A 44 0.52 -18.52 -9.90
N ALA A 45 -0.47 -19.39 -10.03
CA ALA A 45 -0.48 -20.49 -11.03
C ALA A 45 -1.23 -20.11 -12.31
N VAL A 46 -1.89 -18.96 -12.36
CA VAL A 46 -2.64 -18.52 -13.54
C VAL A 46 -1.67 -18.03 -14.59
N GLN A 47 -1.80 -18.57 -15.81
CA GLN A 47 -1.05 -18.07 -16.95
C GLN A 47 -1.69 -16.75 -17.45
N GLU A 48 -0.82 -15.79 -17.75
CA GLU A 48 -1.25 -14.53 -18.34
C GLU A 48 -1.82 -14.77 -19.75
N ASP A 49 -2.93 -14.09 -20.05
CA ASP A 49 -3.47 -14.00 -21.41
C ASP A 49 -3.06 -12.64 -22.02
N PRO A 50 -2.04 -12.65 -22.91
CA PRO A 50 -1.53 -11.41 -23.50
C PRO A 50 -2.58 -10.62 -24.30
N ILE A 51 -3.55 -11.32 -24.92
CA ILE A 51 -4.58 -10.70 -25.75
C ILE A 51 -5.57 -9.94 -24.87
N ILE A 52 -5.99 -10.55 -23.75
CA ILE A 52 -6.87 -9.88 -22.79
C ILE A 52 -6.18 -8.66 -22.17
N LEU A 53 -4.91 -8.82 -21.77
CA LEU A 53 -4.13 -7.73 -21.18
C LEU A 53 -3.92 -6.58 -22.17
N GLU A 54 -3.63 -6.86 -23.42
CA GLU A 54 -3.49 -5.84 -24.45
C GLU A 54 -4.82 -5.11 -24.71
N THR A 55 -5.93 -5.84 -24.75
CA THR A 55 -7.26 -5.27 -24.91
C THR A 55 -7.59 -4.30 -23.77
N ILE A 56 -7.32 -4.70 -22.52
CA ILE A 56 -7.55 -3.84 -21.34
C ILE A 56 -6.66 -2.60 -21.40
N ARG A 57 -5.37 -2.75 -21.73
CA ARG A 57 -4.43 -1.63 -21.82
C ARG A 57 -4.83 -0.62 -22.89
N ASN A 58 -5.35 -1.09 -24.03
CA ASN A 58 -5.78 -0.21 -25.11
C ASN A 58 -7.07 0.56 -24.80
N GLN A 59 -7.86 0.10 -23.83
CA GLN A 59 -9.09 0.77 -23.39
C GLN A 59 -8.86 1.66 -22.16
N ALA A 60 -7.82 1.41 -21.39
CA ALA A 60 -7.53 2.16 -20.18
C ALA A 60 -7.14 3.61 -20.48
N ILE A 61 -7.68 4.53 -19.70
CA ILE A 61 -7.36 5.95 -19.76
C ILE A 61 -6.87 6.44 -18.39
N ASP A 62 -6.18 7.54 -18.37
CA ASP A 62 -5.52 8.08 -17.18
C ASP A 62 -6.49 8.59 -16.09
N VAL A 63 -7.76 8.78 -16.42
CA VAL A 63 -8.81 9.12 -15.45
C VAL A 63 -9.51 7.89 -14.86
N ASP A 64 -9.20 6.68 -15.34
CA ASP A 64 -9.74 5.46 -14.76
C ASP A 64 -9.31 5.32 -13.28
N PRO A 65 -10.15 4.68 -12.47
CA PRO A 65 -9.81 4.38 -11.07
C PRO A 65 -8.55 3.51 -10.97
N LEU A 66 -7.59 3.96 -10.15
CA LEU A 66 -6.43 3.15 -9.81
C LEU A 66 -6.65 2.37 -8.51
N TYR A 67 -7.21 3.05 -7.50
CA TYR A 67 -7.57 2.42 -6.23
C TYR A 67 -8.69 3.17 -5.51
N GLY A 68 -9.33 2.47 -4.56
CA GLY A 68 -10.28 3.05 -3.62
C GLY A 68 -9.86 2.78 -2.17
N ILE A 69 -9.96 3.77 -1.32
CA ILE A 69 -9.66 3.66 0.12
C ILE A 69 -10.84 4.18 0.94
N PHE A 70 -11.14 3.47 2.03
CA PHE A 70 -12.22 3.85 2.93
C PHE A 70 -11.70 4.57 4.17
N THR A 71 -12.20 5.77 4.38
CA THR A 71 -11.93 6.57 5.58
C THR A 71 -13.07 6.42 6.60
N SER A 72 -12.78 6.74 7.87
CA SER A 72 -13.81 6.86 8.90
C SER A 72 -14.63 8.12 8.63
N GLY A 73 -15.88 7.97 8.17
CA GLY A 73 -16.80 9.10 8.04
C GLY A 73 -17.13 9.69 9.42
N SER A 74 -17.33 11.01 9.48
CA SER A 74 -17.77 11.73 10.71
C SER A 74 -19.12 11.23 11.25
N THR A 75 -19.91 10.57 10.42
CA THR A 75 -21.20 9.97 10.75
C THR A 75 -21.11 8.51 11.19
N GLY A 76 -19.89 7.96 11.31
CA GLY A 76 -19.67 6.53 11.62
C GLY A 76 -19.77 5.58 10.40
N THR A 77 -20.32 6.04 9.28
CA THR A 77 -20.36 5.24 8.04
C THR A 77 -19.07 5.45 7.25
N PRO A 78 -18.41 4.37 6.79
CA PRO A 78 -17.22 4.49 5.96
C PRO A 78 -17.51 5.28 4.68
N LYS A 79 -16.57 6.17 4.31
CA LYS A 79 -16.63 6.89 3.03
C LYS A 79 -15.53 6.38 2.11
N GLY A 80 -15.91 5.93 0.91
CA GLY A 80 -14.97 5.53 -0.13
C GLY A 80 -14.43 6.76 -0.87
N VAL A 81 -13.11 6.82 -1.04
CA VAL A 81 -12.42 7.78 -1.88
C VAL A 81 -11.78 7.02 -3.02
N VAL A 82 -12.10 7.39 -4.25
CA VAL A 82 -11.54 6.78 -5.46
C VAL A 82 -10.49 7.72 -6.03
N VAL A 83 -9.32 7.18 -6.36
CA VAL A 83 -8.20 7.93 -6.92
C VAL A 83 -7.86 7.37 -8.30
N GLY A 84 -7.83 8.24 -9.31
CA GLY A 84 -7.50 7.87 -10.69
C GLY A 84 -5.99 7.83 -10.94
N HIS A 85 -5.59 7.18 -12.03
CA HIS A 85 -4.20 7.06 -12.46
C HIS A 85 -3.51 8.43 -12.59
N ARG A 86 -4.16 9.40 -13.25
CA ARG A 86 -3.61 10.76 -13.45
C ARG A 86 -3.19 11.42 -12.14
N SER A 87 -4.04 11.32 -11.10
CA SER A 87 -3.74 11.94 -9.80
C SER A 87 -2.51 11.35 -9.15
N VAL A 88 -2.29 10.04 -9.30
CA VAL A 88 -1.08 9.38 -8.78
C VAL A 88 0.15 9.74 -9.61
N LEU A 89 0.04 9.78 -10.92
CA LEU A 89 1.14 10.16 -11.82
C LEU A 89 1.62 11.58 -11.51
N ASP A 90 0.71 12.56 -11.48
CA ASP A 90 1.03 13.96 -11.16
C ASP A 90 1.67 14.09 -9.78
N PHE A 91 1.10 13.40 -8.77
CA PHE A 91 1.65 13.41 -7.43
C PHE A 91 3.07 12.85 -7.38
N ILE A 92 3.30 11.70 -8.01
CA ILE A 92 4.61 11.02 -7.97
C ILE A 92 5.66 11.78 -8.79
N ASP A 93 5.27 12.44 -9.86
CA ASP A 93 6.17 13.32 -10.62
C ASP A 93 6.70 14.44 -9.74
N CYS A 94 5.82 15.18 -9.09
CA CYS A 94 6.20 16.23 -8.16
C CYS A 94 6.96 15.70 -6.93
N PHE A 95 6.52 14.56 -6.38
CA PHE A 95 7.11 13.99 -5.17
C PHE A 95 8.56 13.53 -5.40
N THR A 96 8.80 12.78 -6.48
CA THR A 96 10.15 12.27 -6.79
C THR A 96 11.12 13.40 -7.12
N GLU A 97 10.66 14.46 -7.80
CA GLU A 97 11.44 15.65 -8.07
C GLU A 97 11.76 16.42 -6.78
N LEU A 98 10.73 16.69 -5.94
CA LEU A 98 10.89 17.45 -4.70
C LEU A 98 11.88 16.79 -3.72
N PHE A 99 11.82 15.46 -3.59
CA PHE A 99 12.68 14.69 -2.70
C PHE A 99 13.94 14.15 -3.38
N ASN A 100 14.14 14.47 -4.67
CA ASN A 100 15.28 14.02 -5.49
C ASN A 100 15.51 12.51 -5.42
N ILE A 101 14.41 11.74 -5.52
CA ILE A 101 14.44 10.26 -5.45
C ILE A 101 14.94 9.70 -6.77
N THR A 102 15.93 8.82 -6.70
CA THR A 102 16.61 8.19 -7.84
C THR A 102 16.64 6.68 -7.72
N GLU A 103 17.13 6.00 -8.74
CA GLU A 103 17.34 4.54 -8.74
C GLU A 103 18.35 4.06 -7.69
N LYS A 104 19.12 4.96 -7.09
CA LYS A 104 20.12 4.64 -6.04
C LYS A 104 19.51 4.62 -4.65
N ASP A 105 18.29 5.12 -4.51
CA ASP A 105 17.65 5.19 -3.20
C ASP A 105 17.09 3.84 -2.76
N VAL A 106 17.13 3.63 -1.45
CA VAL A 106 16.44 2.57 -0.74
C VAL A 106 15.40 3.22 0.16
N ILE A 107 14.15 3.20 -0.28
CA ILE A 107 13.02 3.84 0.41
C ILE A 107 12.52 2.91 1.52
N GLY A 108 12.59 3.36 2.77
CA GLY A 108 12.01 2.62 3.90
C GLY A 108 10.51 2.82 4.00
N ASN A 109 9.71 1.83 3.58
CA ASN A 109 8.25 1.90 3.67
C ASN A 109 7.77 1.62 5.10
N GLN A 110 7.11 2.60 5.71
CA GLN A 110 6.51 2.53 7.05
C GLN A 110 4.99 2.38 6.99
N ALA A 111 4.36 3.01 6.01
CA ALA A 111 2.91 3.04 5.90
C ALA A 111 2.35 1.67 5.52
N PRO A 112 1.28 1.19 6.18
CA PRO A 112 0.54 0.03 5.72
C PRO A 112 0.02 0.24 4.29
N TRP A 113 -0.03 -0.81 3.50
CA TRP A 113 -0.44 -0.71 2.08
C TRP A 113 -1.94 -0.49 1.89
N ASP A 114 -2.74 -0.67 2.92
CA ASP A 114 -4.15 -0.31 2.97
C ASP A 114 -4.38 1.16 3.38
N PHE A 115 -3.31 1.97 3.36
CA PHE A 115 -3.32 3.39 3.67
C PHE A 115 -2.72 4.20 2.52
N ASP A 116 -3.36 5.31 2.13
CA ASP A 116 -3.00 6.11 0.96
C ASP A 116 -1.56 6.65 0.98
N VAL A 117 -1.00 6.89 2.17
CA VAL A 117 0.38 7.33 2.33
C VAL A 117 1.41 6.33 1.76
N SER A 118 1.05 5.05 1.62
CA SER A 118 1.93 4.04 1.01
C SER A 118 2.19 4.28 -0.49
N VAL A 119 1.27 4.97 -1.15
CA VAL A 119 1.33 5.28 -2.59
C VAL A 119 2.65 5.98 -2.95
N LYS A 120 3.10 6.92 -2.12
CA LYS A 120 4.36 7.64 -2.36
C LYS A 120 5.58 6.72 -2.42
N ASP A 121 5.64 5.70 -1.56
CA ASP A 121 6.79 4.79 -1.51
C ASP A 121 6.74 3.80 -2.68
N ILE A 122 5.56 3.19 -2.91
CA ILE A 122 5.35 2.18 -3.95
C ILE A 122 5.61 2.77 -5.34
N TYR A 123 4.94 3.86 -5.66
CA TYR A 123 5.01 4.43 -7.00
C TYR A 123 6.28 5.24 -7.26
N SER A 124 6.92 5.79 -6.21
CA SER A 124 8.28 6.34 -6.36
C SER A 124 9.27 5.26 -6.76
N GLY A 125 9.23 4.10 -6.10
CA GLY A 125 10.08 2.96 -6.48
C GLY A 125 9.81 2.50 -7.92
N LEU A 126 8.54 2.36 -8.30
CA LEU A 126 8.17 1.94 -9.66
C LEU A 126 8.61 2.95 -10.72
N LYS A 127 8.53 4.25 -10.45
CA LYS A 127 8.90 5.31 -11.39
C LYS A 127 10.41 5.44 -11.54
N THR A 128 11.15 5.45 -10.44
CA THR A 128 12.58 5.79 -10.44
C THR A 128 13.50 4.58 -10.53
N GLY A 129 12.99 3.38 -10.27
CA GLY A 129 13.81 2.19 -10.11
C GLY A 129 14.43 2.07 -8.70
N ALA A 130 14.07 2.95 -7.76
CA ALA A 130 14.50 2.85 -6.36
C ALA A 130 14.01 1.55 -5.71
N THR A 131 14.79 1.04 -4.75
CA THR A 131 14.38 -0.11 -3.95
C THR A 131 13.37 0.32 -2.91
N VAL A 132 12.24 -0.39 -2.80
CA VAL A 132 11.28 -0.19 -1.70
C VAL A 132 11.48 -1.28 -0.66
N GLN A 133 12.03 -0.91 0.51
CA GLN A 133 12.24 -1.82 1.62
C GLN A 133 11.02 -1.81 2.54
N ILE A 134 10.26 -2.91 2.54
CA ILE A 134 9.10 -3.08 3.42
C ILE A 134 9.59 -3.37 4.84
N ILE A 135 9.26 -2.49 5.78
CA ILE A 135 9.68 -2.61 7.17
C ILE A 135 8.64 -3.40 7.96
N PRO A 136 9.02 -4.51 8.62
CA PRO A 136 8.11 -5.26 9.47
C PRO A 136 7.51 -4.38 10.58
N LYS A 137 6.17 -4.36 10.68
CA LYS A 137 5.44 -3.52 11.64
C LYS A 137 5.90 -3.71 13.08
N GLN A 138 6.32 -4.91 13.45
CA GLN A 138 6.77 -5.25 14.79
C GLN A 138 8.03 -4.45 15.21
N LEU A 139 8.87 -4.05 14.24
CA LEU A 139 10.10 -3.32 14.54
C LEU A 139 9.83 -1.93 15.13
N PHE A 140 8.68 -1.32 14.84
CA PHE A 140 8.30 -0.04 15.43
C PHE A 140 8.06 -0.10 16.95
N SER A 141 7.87 -1.30 17.51
CA SER A 141 7.83 -1.52 18.97
C SER A 141 9.21 -1.77 19.58
N PHE A 142 10.25 -1.90 18.76
CA PHE A 142 11.63 -2.18 19.18
C PHE A 142 12.60 -1.24 18.46
N PRO A 143 12.69 0.04 18.90
CA PRO A 143 13.39 1.07 18.14
C PRO A 143 14.86 0.78 17.80
N THR A 144 15.61 0.13 18.68
CA THR A 144 17.00 -0.28 18.40
C THR A 144 17.07 -1.27 17.24
N LYS A 145 16.18 -2.28 17.25
CA LYS A 145 16.10 -3.25 16.16
C LYS A 145 15.63 -2.63 14.85
N LEU A 146 14.81 -1.59 14.94
CA LEU A 146 14.40 -0.82 13.77
C LEU A 146 15.61 -0.11 13.15
N ILE A 147 16.44 0.54 13.96
CA ILE A 147 17.66 1.20 13.47
C ILE A 147 18.62 0.18 12.85
N ASP A 148 18.88 -0.94 13.56
CA ASP A 148 19.73 -2.01 13.04
C ASP A 148 19.23 -2.52 11.68
N PHE A 149 17.92 -2.71 11.54
CA PHE A 149 17.29 -3.11 10.28
C PHE A 149 17.49 -2.08 9.17
N LEU A 150 17.31 -0.79 9.47
CA LEU A 150 17.50 0.28 8.48
C LEU A 150 18.95 0.34 7.98
N ILE A 151 19.90 0.15 8.89
CA ILE A 151 21.34 0.11 8.56
C ILE A 151 21.65 -1.15 7.73
N GLU A 152 21.21 -2.34 8.18
CA GLU A 152 21.45 -3.61 7.47
C GLU A 152 20.90 -3.58 6.04
N ARG A 153 19.78 -2.91 5.84
CA ARG A 153 19.10 -2.79 4.54
C ARG A 153 19.53 -1.57 3.74
N GLU A 154 20.52 -0.84 4.21
CA GLU A 154 21.08 0.36 3.55
C GLU A 154 20.00 1.36 3.18
N VAL A 155 18.98 1.55 4.04
CA VAL A 155 17.89 2.48 3.79
C VAL A 155 18.42 3.91 3.73
N THR A 156 18.20 4.59 2.61
CA THR A 156 18.69 5.97 2.37
C THR A 156 17.61 7.01 2.57
N THR A 157 16.35 6.64 2.33
CA THR A 157 15.25 7.60 2.26
C THR A 157 14.08 7.20 3.17
N LEU A 158 13.71 8.09 4.09
CA LEU A 158 12.59 7.94 5.02
C LEU A 158 11.64 9.13 4.90
N VAL A 159 10.41 8.87 4.44
CA VAL A 159 9.33 9.85 4.43
C VAL A 159 8.16 9.28 5.25
N TRP A 160 8.25 9.44 6.56
CA TRP A 160 7.36 8.80 7.53
C TRP A 160 6.46 9.81 8.25
N ALA A 161 5.46 9.28 8.95
CA ALA A 161 4.72 10.06 9.93
C ALA A 161 5.68 10.60 11.00
N VAL A 162 5.43 11.84 11.46
CA VAL A 162 6.30 12.51 12.44
C VAL A 162 6.52 11.66 13.69
N SER A 163 5.48 10.99 14.19
CA SER A 163 5.58 10.09 15.34
C SER A 163 6.59 8.95 15.15
N ALA A 164 6.68 8.39 13.95
CA ALA A 164 7.64 7.33 13.65
C ALA A 164 9.07 7.89 13.52
N LEU A 165 9.25 9.08 12.95
CA LEU A 165 10.54 9.77 12.93
C LEU A 165 11.03 10.14 14.33
N CYS A 166 10.13 10.56 15.23
CA CYS A 166 10.46 10.85 16.62
C CYS A 166 11.02 9.63 17.36
N ILE A 167 10.55 8.41 17.05
CA ILE A 167 11.11 7.18 17.63
C ILE A 167 12.60 7.03 17.32
N ILE A 168 13.00 7.28 16.06
CA ILE A 168 14.40 7.21 15.65
C ILE A 168 15.21 8.35 16.27
N SER A 169 14.65 9.58 16.26
CA SER A 169 15.33 10.76 16.80
C SER A 169 15.66 10.65 18.29
N THR A 170 14.75 10.07 19.09
CA THR A 170 14.99 9.90 20.56
C THR A 170 16.17 9.00 20.88
N LEU A 171 16.60 8.17 19.94
CA LEU A 171 17.74 7.27 20.07
C LEU A 171 18.99 7.76 19.32
N ASN A 172 18.99 9.03 18.88
CA ASN A 172 20.05 9.58 18.02
C ASN A 172 20.27 8.75 16.75
N GLY A 173 19.22 8.06 16.26
CA GLY A 173 19.32 7.13 15.15
C GLY A 173 19.76 7.78 13.83
N PHE A 174 19.63 9.10 13.68
CA PHE A 174 20.15 9.84 12.53
C PHE A 174 21.65 10.13 12.58
N GLU A 175 22.31 9.84 13.72
CA GLU A 175 23.76 10.00 13.89
C GLU A 175 24.51 8.68 13.67
N TYR A 176 23.81 7.55 13.55
CA TYR A 176 24.41 6.27 13.22
C TYR A 176 24.99 6.29 11.82
N LYS A 177 26.29 5.97 11.73
CA LYS A 177 27.04 5.86 10.48
C LYS A 177 27.17 4.40 10.07
#